data_37482832b1ff32125638ff68cdcfa9fa
#
_entry.id   37482832b1ff32125638ff68cdcfa9fa
#
_cell.length_a   1.000
_cell.length_b   1.000
_cell.length_c   1.000
_cell.angle_alpha   90.00
_cell.angle_beta   90.00
_cell.angle_gamma   90.00
#
_symmetry.space_group_name_H-M   'P 1'
#
loop_
_entity.id
_entity.type
_entity.pdbx_description
1 polymer ?
#
loop_
_entity_poly.entity_id
_entity_poly.type
_entity_poly.pdbx_seq_one_letter_code
_entity_poly.pdbx_strand_id
1 'polypeptide(L)'
;SGISHDLRTPLTRMKLQIAFIKDKELSEKLGEDINEMEKMLNEYLQFTKSSFQEKDETFNLTELIDNIIKKYNNQNISMKLMPRTYYNGRKNLIKRCVNNLVDNAVKYGTKVNIELNKNNDNLFIKVEDDGPGIPEKEFDNVFKPFYKISKGRADSKSSVGLGLSLIHI
;
A
#
# COMPACT_ATOMS: atom_id res chain seq x y z
N SER A 1 9.22 17.71 -10.89
CA SER A 1 9.96 17.87 -9.60
C SER A 1 9.52 19.10 -8.80
N GLY A 2 8.90 20.13 -9.41
CA GLY A 2 8.40 21.33 -8.71
C GLY A 2 7.29 21.05 -7.72
N ILE A 3 6.25 20.33 -8.13
CA ILE A 3 5.04 20.09 -7.33
C ILE A 3 5.37 19.41 -5.96
N SER A 4 6.31 18.48 -5.94
CA SER A 4 6.72 17.81 -4.70
C SER A 4 7.37 18.73 -3.69
N HIS A 5 8.15 19.72 -4.16
CA HIS A 5 8.78 20.74 -3.33
C HIS A 5 7.74 21.74 -2.83
N ASP A 6 6.85 22.18 -3.71
CA ASP A 6 5.85 23.19 -3.39
C ASP A 6 4.81 22.71 -2.36
N LEU A 7 4.52 21.39 -2.35
CA LEU A 7 3.63 20.79 -1.37
C LEU A 7 4.32 20.51 -0.02
N ARG A 8 5.64 20.31 0.02
CA ARG A 8 6.39 20.12 1.29
C ARG A 8 6.61 21.42 2.04
N THR A 9 6.75 22.53 1.34
CA THR A 9 7.03 23.83 1.93
C THR A 9 5.99 24.23 2.99
N PRO A 10 4.66 24.19 2.74
CA PRO A 10 3.66 24.49 3.76
C PRO A 10 3.70 23.54 4.96
N LEU A 11 3.95 22.23 4.75
CA LEU A 11 4.07 21.26 5.85
C LEU A 11 5.26 21.56 6.78
N THR A 12 6.40 21.90 6.19
CA THR A 12 7.59 22.32 6.96
C THR A 12 7.30 23.58 7.78
N ARG A 13 6.61 24.57 7.18
CA ARG A 13 6.20 25.79 7.88
C ARG A 13 5.25 25.49 9.04
N MET A 14 4.26 24.60 8.86
CA MET A 14 3.36 24.18 9.93
C MET A 14 4.12 23.51 11.07
N LYS A 15 5.10 22.62 10.77
CA LYS A 15 5.98 22.01 11.79
C LYS A 15 6.75 23.05 12.60
N LEU A 16 7.25 24.10 11.95
CA LEU A 16 7.92 25.19 12.65
C LEU A 16 6.96 25.99 13.54
N GLN A 17 5.74 26.27 13.07
CA GLN A 17 4.73 27.01 13.82
C GLN A 17 4.25 26.26 15.07
N ILE A 18 4.11 24.93 15.00
CA ILE A 18 3.73 24.09 16.15
C ILE A 18 4.74 24.18 17.27
N ALA A 19 6.03 24.34 16.97
CA ALA A 19 7.09 24.47 17.98
C ALA A 19 6.91 25.68 18.92
N PHE A 20 6.10 26.68 18.52
CA PHE A 20 5.78 27.86 19.33
C PHE A 20 4.49 27.69 20.17
N ILE A 21 3.76 26.60 20.02
CA ILE A 21 2.54 26.32 20.79
C ILE A 21 2.95 25.93 22.22
N LYS A 22 2.44 26.68 23.19
CA LYS A 22 2.75 26.45 24.62
C LYS A 22 2.03 25.22 25.19
N ASP A 23 0.86 24.91 24.67
CA ASP A 23 0.10 23.71 25.03
C ASP A 23 0.75 22.48 24.42
N LYS A 24 1.42 21.68 25.25
CA LYS A 24 2.15 20.48 24.81
C LYS A 24 1.23 19.42 24.20
N GLU A 25 0.06 19.19 24.80
CA GLU A 25 -0.87 18.18 24.31
C GLU A 25 -1.40 18.54 22.90
N LEU A 26 -1.75 19.82 22.72
CA LEU A 26 -2.19 20.34 21.42
C LEU A 26 -1.04 20.29 20.40
N SER A 27 0.18 20.68 20.80
CA SER A 27 1.37 20.65 19.93
C SER A 27 1.69 19.22 19.45
N GLU A 28 1.62 18.23 20.35
CA GLU A 28 1.86 16.82 20.01
C GLU A 28 0.80 16.29 19.04
N LYS A 29 -0.49 16.54 19.29
CA LYS A 29 -1.58 16.12 18.40
C LYS A 29 -1.46 16.73 17.01
N LEU A 30 -1.21 18.02 16.91
CA LEU A 30 -1.00 18.70 15.62
C LEU A 30 0.26 18.19 14.91
N GLY A 31 1.32 17.89 15.67
CA GLY A 31 2.54 17.29 15.13
C GLY A 31 2.30 15.90 14.52
N GLU A 32 1.50 15.05 15.20
CA GLU A 32 1.09 13.76 14.67
C GLU A 32 0.31 13.91 13.36
N ASP A 33 -0.67 14.82 13.31
CA ASP A 33 -1.51 15.06 12.11
C ASP A 33 -0.66 15.55 10.93
N ILE A 34 0.30 16.45 11.15
CA ILE A 34 1.18 16.92 10.07
C ILE A 34 2.13 15.83 9.59
N ASN A 35 2.64 14.98 10.50
CA ASN A 35 3.47 13.84 10.10
C ASN A 35 2.65 12.83 9.26
N GLU A 36 1.39 12.61 9.59
CA GLU A 36 0.50 11.77 8.78
C GLU A 36 0.26 12.40 7.40
N MET A 37 -0.01 13.71 7.32
CA MET A 37 -0.15 14.43 6.05
C MET A 37 1.12 14.34 5.19
N GLU A 38 2.31 14.48 5.78
CA GLU A 38 3.59 14.36 5.07
C GLU A 38 3.78 12.94 4.52
N LYS A 39 3.44 11.93 5.30
CA LYS A 39 3.47 10.53 4.87
C LYS A 39 2.51 10.30 3.69
N MET A 40 1.26 10.76 3.79
CA MET A 40 0.27 10.67 2.72
C MET A 40 0.76 11.33 1.43
N LEU A 41 1.31 12.53 1.54
CA LEU A 41 1.85 13.28 0.41
C LEU A 41 3.00 12.53 -0.26
N ASN A 42 3.96 12.03 0.51
CA ASN A 42 5.09 11.29 -0.02
C ASN A 42 4.67 10.00 -0.73
N GLU A 43 3.71 9.25 -0.18
CA GLU A 43 3.16 8.05 -0.80
C GLU A 43 2.43 8.38 -2.11
N TYR A 44 1.63 9.46 -2.14
CA TYR A 44 0.95 9.93 -3.35
C TYR A 44 1.94 10.37 -4.45
N LEU A 45 2.98 11.12 -4.08
CA LEU A 45 4.01 11.55 -5.01
C LEU A 45 4.84 10.38 -5.57
N GLN A 46 5.14 9.40 -4.74
CA GLN A 46 5.77 8.15 -5.22
C GLN A 46 4.86 7.38 -6.17
N PHE A 47 3.56 7.34 -5.86
CA PHE A 47 2.57 6.71 -6.72
C PHE A 47 2.53 7.35 -8.11
N THR A 48 2.34 8.66 -8.18
CA THR A 48 2.26 9.39 -9.46
C THR A 48 3.55 9.27 -10.26
N LYS A 49 4.70 9.41 -9.62
CA LYS A 49 6.01 9.37 -10.30
C LYS A 49 6.32 7.99 -10.89
N SER A 50 6.05 6.92 -10.16
CA SER A 50 6.32 5.55 -10.63
C SER A 50 5.33 5.10 -11.71
N SER A 51 4.07 5.52 -11.64
CA SER A 51 3.03 5.08 -12.59
C SER A 51 3.20 5.66 -13.99
N PHE A 52 3.80 6.86 -14.14
CA PHE A 52 3.92 7.54 -15.43
C PHE A 52 5.24 7.29 -16.17
N GLN A 53 6.29 6.82 -15.51
CA GLN A 53 7.63 6.72 -16.10
C GLN A 53 8.13 5.29 -16.28
N GLU A 54 7.46 4.30 -15.70
CA GLU A 54 7.90 2.92 -15.78
C GLU A 54 7.52 2.32 -17.14
N LYS A 55 8.52 1.77 -17.84
CA LYS A 55 8.33 1.03 -19.09
C LYS A 55 8.03 -0.43 -18.80
N ASP A 56 7.35 -1.06 -19.74
CA ASP A 56 7.15 -2.49 -19.71
C ASP A 56 8.47 -3.23 -19.87
N GLU A 57 8.69 -4.24 -19.05
CA GLU A 57 9.81 -5.17 -19.13
C GLU A 57 9.33 -6.61 -18.92
N THR A 58 10.03 -7.57 -19.52
CA THR A 58 9.76 -8.99 -19.28
C THR A 58 10.52 -9.44 -18.03
N PHE A 59 9.80 -9.96 -17.04
CA PHE A 59 10.38 -10.42 -15.77
C PHE A 59 9.73 -11.72 -15.29
N ASN A 60 10.42 -12.42 -14.40
CA ASN A 60 9.92 -13.63 -13.75
C ASN A 60 8.96 -13.25 -12.60
N LEU A 61 7.66 -13.41 -12.85
CA LEU A 61 6.60 -13.07 -11.88
C LEU A 61 6.62 -13.99 -10.66
N THR A 62 6.95 -15.27 -10.84
CA THR A 62 7.11 -16.23 -9.74
C THR A 62 8.19 -15.78 -8.76
N GLU A 63 9.35 -15.39 -9.28
CA GLU A 63 10.48 -14.93 -8.48
C GLU A 63 10.16 -13.59 -7.78
N LEU A 64 9.45 -12.69 -8.47
CA LEU A 64 9.03 -11.43 -7.88
C LEU A 64 8.13 -11.65 -6.66
N ILE A 65 7.13 -12.54 -6.76
CA ILE A 65 6.21 -12.87 -5.66
C ILE A 65 6.98 -13.56 -4.53
N ASP A 66 7.82 -14.55 -4.84
CA ASP A 66 8.64 -15.27 -3.86
C ASP A 66 9.54 -14.32 -3.05
N ASN A 67 10.20 -13.36 -3.73
CA ASN A 67 11.04 -12.35 -3.08
C ASN A 67 10.23 -11.36 -2.20
N ILE A 68 8.98 -11.11 -2.53
CA ILE A 68 8.10 -10.30 -1.67
C ILE A 68 7.80 -11.08 -0.39
N ILE A 69 7.40 -12.34 -0.51
CA ILE A 69 6.95 -13.16 0.62
C ILE A 69 8.07 -13.48 1.58
N LYS A 70 9.30 -13.69 1.10
CA LYS A 70 10.49 -13.92 1.94
C LYS A 70 10.76 -12.83 2.98
N LYS A 71 10.20 -11.64 2.81
CA LYS A 71 10.31 -10.55 3.79
C LYS A 71 9.45 -10.76 5.04
N TYR A 72 8.45 -11.64 4.96
CA TYR A 72 7.48 -11.90 6.03
C TYR A 72 7.87 -13.15 6.84
N ASN A 73 9.09 -13.18 7.35
CA ASN A 73 9.80 -14.35 7.92
C ASN A 73 9.12 -15.12 9.06
N ASN A 74 8.05 -14.62 9.68
CA ASN A 74 7.37 -15.28 10.81
C ASN A 74 5.85 -15.31 10.66
N GLN A 75 5.35 -15.09 9.44
CA GLN A 75 3.92 -15.09 9.18
C GLN A 75 3.47 -16.45 8.63
N ASN A 76 2.25 -16.85 8.95
CA ASN A 76 1.65 -18.08 8.45
C ASN A 76 1.17 -17.87 7.01
N ILE A 77 2.13 -17.84 6.07
CA ILE A 77 1.87 -17.64 4.64
C ILE A 77 2.10 -18.95 3.88
N SER A 78 1.06 -19.47 3.24
CA SER A 78 1.15 -20.58 2.29
C SER A 78 1.21 -20.06 0.86
N MET A 79 1.94 -20.78 -0.01
CA MET A 79 2.14 -20.38 -1.41
C MET A 79 1.87 -21.55 -2.34
N LYS A 80 1.16 -21.26 -3.44
CA LYS A 80 1.03 -22.15 -4.59
C LYS A 80 1.31 -21.38 -5.86
N LEU A 81 2.60 -21.31 -6.23
CA LEU A 81 3.04 -20.54 -7.37
C LEU A 81 3.36 -21.44 -8.57
N MET A 82 2.89 -21.05 -9.77
CA MET A 82 3.33 -21.65 -11.01
C MET A 82 4.85 -21.39 -11.21
N PRO A 83 5.64 -22.41 -11.58
CA PRO A 83 7.08 -22.24 -11.76
C PRO A 83 7.38 -21.43 -13.03
N ARG A 84 8.44 -20.62 -12.97
CA ARG A 84 9.03 -19.91 -14.14
C ARG A 84 7.98 -19.17 -15.00
N THR A 85 7.07 -18.45 -14.37
CA THR A 85 6.06 -17.65 -15.05
C THR A 85 6.62 -16.27 -15.39
N TYR A 86 6.73 -15.99 -16.69
CA TYR A 86 7.19 -14.68 -17.18
C TYR A 86 6.01 -13.79 -17.54
N TYR A 87 6.13 -12.51 -17.24
CA TYR A 87 5.14 -11.50 -17.58
C TYR A 87 5.82 -10.27 -18.17
N ASN A 88 5.21 -9.66 -19.18
CA ASN A 88 5.66 -8.39 -19.75
C ASN A 88 4.76 -7.25 -19.26
N GLY A 89 5.33 -6.31 -18.54
CA GLY A 89 4.59 -5.18 -17.98
C GLY A 89 5.42 -4.37 -17.00
N ARG A 90 4.78 -3.45 -16.29
CA ARG A 90 5.42 -2.54 -15.33
C ARG A 90 5.74 -3.26 -14.02
N LYS A 91 6.95 -3.79 -13.90
CA LYS A 91 7.41 -4.64 -12.80
C LYS A 91 7.25 -4.01 -11.41
N ASN A 92 7.66 -2.74 -11.25
CA ASN A 92 7.56 -2.07 -9.95
C ASN A 92 6.12 -1.76 -9.57
N LEU A 93 5.26 -1.47 -10.54
CA LEU A 93 3.83 -1.29 -10.30
C LEU A 93 3.19 -2.59 -9.79
N ILE A 94 3.47 -3.72 -10.45
CA ILE A 94 3.00 -5.04 -10.02
C ILE A 94 3.57 -5.41 -8.65
N LYS A 95 4.86 -5.17 -8.43
CA LYS A 95 5.51 -5.39 -7.12
C LYS A 95 4.80 -4.62 -6.00
N ARG A 96 4.45 -3.35 -6.23
CA ARG A 96 3.70 -2.53 -5.26
C ARG A 96 2.31 -3.07 -5.01
N CYS A 97 1.60 -3.45 -6.08
CA CYS A 97 0.27 -4.04 -5.99
C CYS A 97 0.29 -5.31 -5.12
N VAL A 98 1.21 -6.23 -5.40
CA VAL A 98 1.35 -7.47 -4.62
C VAL A 98 1.76 -7.19 -3.17
N ASN A 99 2.72 -6.29 -2.92
CA ASN A 99 3.08 -5.89 -1.55
C ASN A 99 1.86 -5.36 -0.78
N ASN A 100 1.06 -4.46 -1.38
CA ASN A 100 -0.11 -3.89 -0.72
C ASN A 100 -1.17 -4.94 -0.38
N LEU A 101 -1.37 -5.92 -1.26
CA LEU A 101 -2.29 -7.04 -0.98
C LEU A 101 -1.76 -7.91 0.16
N VAL A 102 -0.49 -8.26 0.14
CA VAL A 102 0.14 -9.09 1.17
C VAL A 102 0.20 -8.35 2.51
N ASP A 103 0.56 -7.06 2.52
CA ASP A 103 0.57 -6.22 3.73
C ASP A 103 -0.82 -6.17 4.37
N ASN A 104 -1.88 -6.00 3.56
CA ASN A 104 -3.25 -6.03 4.05
C ASN A 104 -3.63 -7.41 4.60
N ALA A 105 -3.35 -8.47 3.87
CA ALA A 105 -3.65 -9.83 4.29
C ALA A 105 -2.96 -10.20 5.61
N VAL A 106 -1.67 -9.88 5.77
CA VAL A 106 -0.90 -10.10 6.99
C VAL A 106 -1.38 -9.22 8.16
N LYS A 107 -1.82 -8.00 7.87
CA LYS A 107 -2.31 -7.06 8.88
C LYS A 107 -3.66 -7.48 9.47
N TYR A 108 -4.55 -8.01 8.65
CA TYR A 108 -5.93 -8.29 9.05
C TYR A 108 -6.23 -9.77 9.26
N GLY A 109 -5.43 -10.66 8.66
CA GLY A 109 -5.52 -12.11 8.81
C GLY A 109 -4.44 -12.69 9.72
N THR A 110 -4.65 -13.94 10.13
CA THR A 110 -3.67 -14.77 10.83
C THR A 110 -3.06 -15.84 9.92
N LYS A 111 -3.76 -16.17 8.84
CA LYS A 111 -3.32 -17.09 7.78
C LYS A 111 -3.49 -16.39 6.44
N VAL A 112 -2.48 -16.49 5.59
CA VAL A 112 -2.50 -15.92 4.24
C VAL A 112 -2.19 -17.01 3.23
N ASN A 113 -2.97 -17.10 2.16
CA ASN A 113 -2.71 -17.99 1.03
C ASN A 113 -2.48 -17.18 -0.24
N ILE A 114 -1.38 -17.45 -0.94
CA ILE A 114 -1.02 -16.74 -2.16
C ILE A 114 -0.89 -17.74 -3.30
N GLU A 115 -1.65 -17.51 -4.38
CA GLU A 115 -1.64 -18.36 -5.55
C GLU A 115 -1.30 -17.55 -6.80
N LEU A 116 -0.46 -18.13 -7.65
CA LEU A 116 -0.22 -17.67 -9.02
C LEU A 116 -0.74 -18.74 -9.98
N ASN A 117 -1.80 -18.44 -10.69
CA ASN A 117 -2.47 -19.35 -11.61
C ASN A 117 -2.60 -18.71 -13.00
N LYS A 118 -2.73 -19.57 -14.02
CA LYS A 118 -3.06 -19.16 -15.39
C LYS A 118 -4.40 -19.78 -15.79
N ASN A 119 -5.29 -18.96 -16.33
CA ASN A 119 -6.53 -19.40 -16.95
C ASN A 119 -6.64 -18.76 -18.34
N ASN A 120 -6.63 -19.61 -19.38
CA ASN A 120 -6.46 -19.21 -20.76
C ASN A 120 -5.18 -18.36 -20.92
N ASP A 121 -5.30 -17.13 -21.44
CA ASP A 121 -4.18 -16.20 -21.62
C ASP A 121 -3.97 -15.23 -20.46
N ASN A 122 -4.79 -15.31 -19.40
CA ASN A 122 -4.70 -14.43 -18.24
C ASN A 122 -3.93 -15.09 -17.10
N LEU A 123 -3.05 -14.31 -16.47
CA LEU A 123 -2.39 -14.66 -15.21
C LEU A 123 -3.18 -14.06 -14.05
N PHE A 124 -3.39 -14.86 -13.00
CA PHE A 124 -4.12 -14.48 -11.80
C PHE A 124 -3.20 -14.58 -10.60
N ILE A 125 -3.08 -13.50 -9.85
CA ILE A 125 -2.47 -13.48 -8.53
C ILE A 125 -3.62 -13.39 -7.53
N LYS A 126 -3.80 -14.44 -6.71
CA LYS A 126 -4.82 -14.52 -5.68
C LYS A 126 -4.15 -14.39 -4.33
N VAL A 127 -4.64 -13.50 -3.49
CA VAL A 127 -4.21 -13.34 -2.10
C VAL A 127 -5.46 -13.49 -1.24
N GLU A 128 -5.50 -14.49 -0.39
CA GLU A 128 -6.60 -14.77 0.55
C GLU A 128 -6.08 -14.67 1.98
N ASP A 129 -6.89 -14.13 2.85
CA ASP A 129 -6.66 -14.09 4.28
C ASP A 129 -7.90 -14.59 5.04
N ASP A 130 -7.72 -14.97 6.30
CA ASP A 130 -8.78 -15.37 7.22
C ASP A 130 -9.26 -14.24 8.12
N GLY A 131 -9.02 -12.98 7.70
CA GLY A 131 -9.41 -11.79 8.41
C GLY A 131 -10.93 -11.54 8.39
N PRO A 132 -11.38 -10.41 8.94
CA PRO A 132 -12.83 -10.11 9.09
C PRO A 132 -13.52 -9.82 7.75
N GLY A 133 -12.80 -9.77 6.64
CA GLY A 133 -13.31 -9.41 5.33
C GLY A 133 -13.70 -7.94 5.21
N ILE A 134 -14.17 -7.58 4.02
CA ILE A 134 -14.65 -6.25 3.67
C ILE A 134 -16.16 -6.32 3.53
N PRO A 135 -16.96 -5.49 4.23
CA PRO A 135 -18.40 -5.43 4.03
C PRO A 135 -18.76 -5.05 2.59
N GLU A 136 -19.78 -5.67 1.99
CA GLU A 136 -20.17 -5.43 0.59
C GLU A 136 -20.40 -3.94 0.26
N LYS A 137 -21.01 -3.18 1.18
CA LYS A 137 -21.24 -1.74 1.03
C LYS A 137 -19.95 -0.91 0.89
N GLU A 138 -18.79 -1.50 1.23
CA GLU A 138 -17.49 -0.84 1.20
C GLU A 138 -16.66 -1.22 -0.04
N PHE A 139 -17.09 -2.20 -0.86
CA PHE A 139 -16.32 -2.69 -1.99
C PHE A 139 -15.91 -1.58 -2.97
N ASP A 140 -16.82 -0.66 -3.30
CA ASP A 140 -16.49 0.45 -4.20
C ASP A 140 -15.63 1.53 -3.54
N ASN A 141 -15.67 1.60 -2.21
CA ASN A 141 -14.98 2.64 -1.45
C ASN A 141 -13.53 2.26 -1.14
N VAL A 142 -13.24 0.96 -0.90
CA VAL A 142 -11.89 0.52 -0.50
C VAL A 142 -10.82 0.77 -1.57
N PHE A 143 -11.22 0.95 -2.82
CA PHE A 143 -10.34 1.32 -3.92
C PHE A 143 -10.14 2.83 -4.07
N LYS A 144 -10.87 3.66 -3.34
CA LYS A 144 -10.67 5.12 -3.36
C LYS A 144 -9.40 5.49 -2.60
N PRO A 145 -8.60 6.43 -3.11
CA PRO A 145 -7.45 6.96 -2.39
C PRO A 145 -7.85 7.49 -1.00
N PHE A 146 -7.01 7.22 0.00
CA PHE A 146 -7.19 7.67 1.39
C PHE A 146 -8.40 7.09 2.13
N TYR A 147 -9.13 6.16 1.52
CA TYR A 147 -10.26 5.53 2.18
C TYR A 147 -9.81 4.47 3.19
N LYS A 148 -10.40 4.49 4.36
CA LYS A 148 -10.21 3.50 5.43
C LYS A 148 -11.57 3.11 5.99
N ILE A 149 -11.78 1.81 6.19
CA ILE A 149 -12.95 1.33 6.93
C ILE A 149 -12.72 1.65 8.40
N SER A 150 -13.49 2.59 8.97
CA SER A 150 -13.38 3.00 10.37
C SER A 150 -13.85 1.88 11.30
N LYS A 151 -12.93 1.07 11.79
CA LYS A 151 -13.12 0.18 12.94
C LYS A 151 -12.33 0.74 14.13
N GLY A 152 -12.89 1.74 14.84
CA GLY A 152 -12.31 2.26 16.08
C GLY A 152 -11.04 3.12 15.91
N ARG A 153 -10.83 4.07 16.83
CA ARG A 153 -9.69 5.01 16.82
C ARG A 153 -8.30 4.38 17.00
N ALA A 154 -8.23 3.11 17.41
CA ALA A 154 -6.94 2.46 17.73
C ALA A 154 -6.17 1.96 16.50
N ASP A 155 -6.84 1.59 15.42
CA ASP A 155 -6.21 0.96 14.25
C ASP A 155 -5.84 1.94 13.12
N SER A 156 -6.17 3.22 13.26
CA SER A 156 -6.02 4.21 12.18
C SER A 156 -4.57 4.68 11.92
N LYS A 157 -3.65 4.45 12.86
CA LYS A 157 -2.30 5.04 12.81
C LYS A 157 -1.31 4.36 11.84
N SER A 158 -1.60 3.19 11.29
CA SER A 158 -0.56 2.40 10.58
C SER A 158 -0.64 2.37 9.06
N SER A 159 -1.68 2.88 8.41
CA SER A 159 -1.77 2.90 6.94
C SER A 159 -2.47 4.14 6.41
N VAL A 160 -2.02 4.65 5.28
CA VAL A 160 -2.52 5.90 4.66
C VAL A 160 -3.80 5.71 3.85
N GLY A 161 -4.22 4.46 3.58
CA GLY A 161 -5.40 4.17 2.76
C GLY A 161 -5.17 4.31 1.24
N LEU A 162 -3.92 4.21 0.79
CA LEU A 162 -3.55 4.23 -0.63
C LEU A 162 -3.32 2.82 -1.20
N GLY A 163 -3.24 1.79 -0.35
CA GLY A 163 -2.84 0.45 -0.76
C GLY A 163 -3.71 -0.15 -1.86
N LEU A 164 -5.02 -0.18 -1.67
CA LEU A 164 -5.95 -0.79 -2.62
C LEU A 164 -6.26 0.11 -3.82
N SER A 165 -6.13 1.43 -3.72
CA SER A 165 -6.32 2.32 -4.87
C SER A 165 -5.31 2.11 -5.99
N LEU A 166 -4.17 1.47 -5.68
CA LEU A 166 -3.14 1.10 -6.65
C LEU A 166 -3.53 -0.08 -7.57
N ILE A 167 -4.55 -0.84 -7.20
CA ILE A 167 -4.96 -2.06 -7.93
C ILE A 167 -5.84 -1.70 -9.15
N HIS A 168 -6.31 -0.47 -9.22
CA HIS A 168 -7.28 -0.01 -10.22
C HIS A 168 -6.63 0.68 -11.44
N ILE A 169 -5.38 0.36 -11.74
CA ILE A 169 -4.63 0.99 -12.84
C ILE A 169 -4.57 0.05 -14.05
#